data_23819134de7d73e749ae55c3fc0d43dd
#
_entry.id   23819134de7d73e749ae55c3fc0d43dd
#
_cell.length_a   1.000
_cell.length_b   1.000
_cell.length_c   1.000
_cell.angle_alpha   90.00
_cell.angle_beta   90.00
_cell.angle_gamma   90.00
#
_symmetry.space_group_name_H-M   'P 1'
#
loop_
_entity.id
_entity.type
_entity.pdbx_description
1 polymer ?
#
loop_
_entity_poly.entity_id
_entity_poly.type
_entity_poly.pdbx_seq_one_letter_code
_entity_poly.pdbx_strand_id
1 'polypeptide(L)'
;MQGKQSIPVVIPVFGREDVFGTVALLRSQEYAAQVRFIVIDNGNEAELSARLASLSGEDCRVVRFDENLGGSAAYIAGMEATRRCFSESRYVWLLDDDAKPNAETLPALVETMERLVAEDSRIASVGSTVVSARNSDRIVECGASFSPLLGHAFPKFSGHRLPDVGKQTIRVDYAAACSLLVNVAAVEECGFWEDVFIHFDDIEWGLRVTKMGWRNYATTASTVVHPEFDPEKAGPWVCYFDSRNMLWLASKYGPLHVAAAKFKDFLKNLRAQLTGRHRERIPYRQLAHADFKAGIRRTRAEVIAAVPRTCASGSE
;
A
#
# COMPACT_ATOMS: atom_id res chain seq x y z
N MET A 1 29.14 21.50 -2.13
CA MET A 1 28.40 20.54 -1.29
C MET A 1 26.92 20.71 -1.63
N GLN A 2 26.30 19.81 -2.40
CA GLN A 2 24.85 19.80 -2.56
C GLN A 2 24.27 19.51 -1.18
N GLY A 3 23.43 20.41 -0.66
CA GLY A 3 22.75 20.21 0.62
C GLY A 3 22.01 18.87 0.58
N LYS A 4 22.17 18.04 1.62
CA LYS A 4 21.47 16.76 1.72
C LYS A 4 19.98 17.03 1.65
N GLN A 5 19.33 16.52 0.60
CA GLN A 5 17.93 16.76 0.29
C GLN A 5 17.02 16.11 1.35
N SER A 6 15.95 16.78 1.75
CA SER A 6 14.99 16.21 2.68
C SER A 6 14.17 15.09 2.02
N ILE A 7 13.88 14.04 2.78
CA ILE A 7 13.06 12.89 2.36
C ILE A 7 11.84 12.85 3.26
N PRO A 8 10.68 13.29 2.78
CA PRO A 8 9.43 13.11 3.47
C PRO A 8 9.07 11.63 3.58
N VAL A 9 8.63 11.21 4.77
CA VAL A 9 8.12 9.87 5.06
C VAL A 9 6.64 10.02 5.38
N VAL A 10 5.78 9.46 4.54
CA VAL A 10 4.32 9.50 4.71
C VAL A 10 3.87 8.23 5.41
N ILE A 11 3.24 8.38 6.58
CA ILE A 11 2.80 7.25 7.42
C ILE A 11 1.31 7.42 7.73
N PRO A 12 0.41 6.71 7.04
CA PRO A 12 -0.99 6.59 7.44
C PRO A 12 -1.10 5.78 8.73
N VAL A 13 -1.89 6.25 9.70
CA VAL A 13 -2.06 5.58 10.99
C VAL A 13 -3.54 5.32 11.25
N PHE A 14 -3.88 4.05 11.52
CA PHE A 14 -5.22 3.67 11.93
C PHE A 14 -5.21 2.54 12.96
N GLY A 15 -5.59 2.89 14.21
CA GLY A 15 -5.77 1.93 15.32
C GLY A 15 -4.50 1.29 15.84
N ARG A 16 -3.30 1.82 15.49
CA ARG A 16 -2.00 1.25 15.88
C ARG A 16 -1.06 2.31 16.45
N GLU A 17 -0.21 1.85 17.36
CA GLU A 17 0.78 2.69 18.04
C GLU A 17 2.22 2.46 17.54
N ASP A 18 2.43 1.52 16.63
CA ASP A 18 3.75 1.15 16.09
C ASP A 18 4.48 2.35 15.47
N VAL A 19 3.74 3.34 14.94
CA VAL A 19 4.29 4.58 14.37
C VAL A 19 5.24 5.31 15.32
N PHE A 20 4.97 5.31 16.64
CA PHE A 20 5.82 6.00 17.62
C PHE A 20 7.22 5.37 17.67
N GLY A 21 7.27 4.02 17.65
CA GLY A 21 8.54 3.29 17.58
C GLY A 21 9.28 3.54 16.26
N THR A 22 8.57 3.56 15.15
CA THR A 22 9.13 3.84 13.82
C THR A 22 9.70 5.25 13.74
N VAL A 23 8.96 6.27 14.19
CA VAL A 23 9.43 7.67 14.22
C VAL A 23 10.65 7.81 15.15
N ALA A 24 10.63 7.20 16.33
CA ALA A 24 11.77 7.22 17.24
C ALA A 24 13.01 6.55 16.65
N LEU A 25 12.85 5.40 16.00
CA LEU A 25 13.93 4.72 15.29
C LEU A 25 14.54 5.62 14.21
N LEU A 26 13.73 6.19 13.33
CA LEU A 26 14.23 7.01 12.21
C LEU A 26 14.89 8.31 12.71
N ARG A 27 14.41 8.90 13.80
CA ARG A 27 15.04 10.06 14.46
C ARG A 27 16.40 9.74 15.08
N SER A 28 16.66 8.49 15.45
CA SER A 28 17.93 8.06 16.04
C SER A 28 19.03 7.74 15.02
N GLN A 29 18.72 7.77 13.71
CA GLN A 29 19.66 7.39 12.67
C GLN A 29 20.58 8.57 12.27
N GLU A 30 21.76 8.28 11.72
CA GLU A 30 22.70 9.29 11.22
C GLU A 30 22.13 10.18 10.11
N TYR A 31 21.15 9.68 9.35
CA TYR A 31 20.45 10.41 8.30
C TYR A 31 19.20 11.16 8.81
N ALA A 32 18.90 11.13 10.12
CA ALA A 32 17.68 11.72 10.69
C ALA A 32 17.46 13.19 10.30
N ALA A 33 18.52 13.97 10.16
CA ALA A 33 18.43 15.38 9.72
C ALA A 33 17.81 15.56 8.32
N GLN A 34 17.75 14.51 7.50
CA GLN A 34 17.17 14.53 6.17
C GLN A 34 15.70 14.05 6.17
N VAL A 35 15.28 13.36 7.22
CA VAL A 35 13.90 12.79 7.31
C VAL A 35 12.92 13.88 7.74
N ARG A 36 11.77 13.91 7.09
CA ARG A 36 10.60 14.74 7.45
C ARG A 36 9.38 13.86 7.52
N PHE A 37 8.65 13.91 8.61
CA PHE A 37 7.49 13.04 8.82
C PHE A 37 6.21 13.76 8.41
N ILE A 38 5.37 13.04 7.66
CA ILE A 38 3.97 13.36 7.39
C ILE A 38 3.15 12.21 7.95
N VAL A 39 2.63 12.38 9.14
CA VAL A 39 1.78 11.38 9.80
C VAL A 39 0.33 11.72 9.52
N ILE A 40 -0.42 10.75 8.98
CA ILE A 40 -1.84 10.91 8.70
C ILE A 40 -2.63 10.17 9.77
N ASP A 41 -3.25 10.93 10.67
CA ASP A 41 -4.21 10.41 11.63
C ASP A 41 -5.52 10.11 10.89
N ASN A 42 -5.71 8.86 10.50
CA ASN A 42 -6.80 8.43 9.62
C ASN A 42 -8.07 8.06 10.41
N GLY A 43 -8.60 9.00 11.20
CA GLY A 43 -9.82 8.80 11.96
C GLY A 43 -9.64 7.90 13.18
N ASN A 44 -8.58 8.13 13.94
CA ASN A 44 -8.32 7.38 15.16
C ASN A 44 -9.17 7.85 16.33
N GLU A 45 -9.28 7.00 17.36
CA GLU A 45 -9.89 7.35 18.65
C GLU A 45 -9.14 8.53 19.30
N ALA A 46 -9.86 9.31 20.12
CA ALA A 46 -9.37 10.59 20.65
C ALA A 46 -8.02 10.49 21.38
N GLU A 47 -7.79 9.40 22.12
CA GLU A 47 -6.55 9.18 22.85
C GLU A 47 -5.35 9.02 21.91
N LEU A 48 -5.48 8.14 20.90
CA LEU A 48 -4.43 7.94 19.91
C LEU A 48 -4.19 9.20 19.08
N SER A 49 -5.27 9.90 18.66
CA SER A 49 -5.19 11.16 17.94
C SER A 49 -4.43 12.25 18.73
N ALA A 50 -4.69 12.38 20.03
CA ALA A 50 -3.99 13.33 20.88
C ALA A 50 -2.48 13.00 20.98
N ARG A 51 -2.14 11.71 21.07
CA ARG A 51 -0.75 11.26 21.08
C ARG A 51 -0.07 11.49 19.72
N LEU A 52 -0.76 11.22 18.61
CA LEU A 52 -0.23 11.52 17.26
C LEU A 52 0.01 13.02 17.10
N ALA A 53 -0.91 13.87 17.55
CA ALA A 53 -0.75 15.32 17.50
C ALA A 53 0.51 15.79 18.24
N SER A 54 0.92 15.10 19.32
CA SER A 54 2.14 15.42 20.07
C SER A 54 3.45 15.16 19.30
N LEU A 55 3.42 14.41 18.18
CA LEU A 55 4.55 14.23 17.29
C LEU A 55 4.89 15.49 16.48
N SER A 56 3.93 16.42 16.35
CA SER A 56 4.08 17.65 15.56
C SER A 56 5.27 18.48 16.04
N GLY A 57 6.09 18.94 15.08
CA GLY A 57 7.29 19.70 15.36
C GLY A 57 7.97 20.19 14.08
N GLU A 58 9.23 20.54 14.15
CA GLU A 58 10.00 21.02 12.99
C GLU A 58 10.16 19.95 11.90
N ASP A 59 10.36 18.71 12.31
CA ASP A 59 10.56 17.54 11.43
C ASP A 59 9.29 16.75 11.13
N CYS A 60 8.16 17.05 11.80
CA CYS A 60 6.94 16.27 11.70
C CYS A 60 5.69 17.14 11.53
N ARG A 61 4.84 16.75 10.59
CA ARG A 61 3.50 17.30 10.39
C ARG A 61 2.47 16.19 10.57
N VAL A 62 1.45 16.46 11.37
CA VAL A 62 0.29 15.56 11.55
C VAL A 62 -0.90 16.15 10.83
N VAL A 63 -1.49 15.35 9.93
CA VAL A 63 -2.74 15.69 9.21
C VAL A 63 -3.82 14.75 9.74
N ARG A 64 -4.94 15.31 10.21
CA ARG A 64 -6.03 14.54 10.82
C ARG A 64 -7.25 14.48 9.92
N PHE A 65 -7.86 13.29 9.85
CA PHE A 65 -9.21 13.05 9.37
C PHE A 65 -10.15 12.74 10.54
N ASP A 66 -11.42 13.11 10.39
CA ASP A 66 -12.44 12.83 11.41
C ASP A 66 -12.93 11.37 11.37
N GLU A 67 -12.70 10.68 10.24
CA GLU A 67 -13.07 9.28 10.03
C GLU A 67 -12.02 8.54 9.21
N ASN A 68 -12.07 7.21 9.24
CA ASN A 68 -11.19 6.38 8.40
C ASN A 68 -11.61 6.44 6.93
N LEU A 69 -10.84 7.17 6.14
CA LEU A 69 -11.01 7.31 4.69
C LEU A 69 -10.26 6.25 3.87
N GLY A 70 -9.58 5.31 4.54
CA GLY A 70 -8.79 4.26 3.89
C GLY A 70 -7.33 4.64 3.65
N GLY A 71 -6.52 3.65 3.30
CA GLY A 71 -5.08 3.82 3.05
C GLY A 71 -4.81 4.69 1.84
N SER A 72 -5.57 4.50 0.74
CA SER A 72 -5.40 5.28 -0.50
C SER A 72 -5.56 6.79 -0.24
N ALA A 73 -6.67 7.20 0.40
CA ALA A 73 -6.93 8.60 0.71
C ALA A 73 -5.89 9.19 1.66
N ALA A 74 -5.43 8.40 2.64
CA ALA A 74 -4.41 8.82 3.58
C ALA A 74 -3.06 9.07 2.90
N TYR A 75 -2.63 8.19 2.00
CA TYR A 75 -1.41 8.41 1.21
C TYR A 75 -1.55 9.60 0.25
N ILE A 76 -2.71 9.79 -0.38
CA ILE A 76 -2.99 10.96 -1.23
C ILE A 76 -2.83 12.25 -0.43
N ALA A 77 -3.44 12.35 0.75
CA ALA A 77 -3.31 13.52 1.63
C ALA A 77 -1.85 13.73 2.09
N GLY A 78 -1.12 12.65 2.36
CA GLY A 78 0.30 12.70 2.69
C GLY A 78 1.15 13.27 1.55
N MET A 79 0.90 12.86 0.32
CA MET A 79 1.56 13.42 -0.86
C MET A 79 1.22 14.89 -1.09
N GLU A 80 -0.03 15.29 -0.87
CA GLU A 80 -0.43 16.69 -0.94
C GLU A 80 0.23 17.55 0.16
N ALA A 81 0.31 17.02 1.38
CA ALA A 81 1.02 17.68 2.48
C ALA A 81 2.52 17.80 2.18
N THR A 82 3.13 16.77 1.57
CA THR A 82 4.52 16.81 1.11
C THR A 82 4.74 17.94 0.11
N ARG A 83 3.90 18.05 -0.91
CA ARG A 83 4.00 19.13 -1.92
C ARG A 83 3.90 20.52 -1.30
N ARG A 84 3.07 20.70 -0.27
CA ARG A 84 2.87 21.98 0.42
C ARG A 84 4.03 22.34 1.36
N CYS A 85 4.56 21.35 2.07
CA CYS A 85 5.53 21.59 3.15
C CYS A 85 6.98 21.35 2.72
N PHE A 86 7.23 20.50 1.72
CA PHE A 86 8.54 20.01 1.31
C PHE A 86 8.65 19.93 -0.22
N SER A 87 8.26 21.01 -0.92
CA SER A 87 8.17 21.10 -2.39
C SER A 87 9.48 20.79 -3.13
N GLU A 88 10.62 20.96 -2.49
CA GLU A 88 11.95 20.70 -3.06
C GLU A 88 12.36 19.21 -3.00
N SER A 89 11.52 18.36 -2.39
CA SER A 89 11.87 16.96 -2.23
C SER A 89 11.74 16.22 -3.57
N ARG A 90 12.81 15.53 -3.99
CA ARG A 90 12.81 14.70 -5.20
C ARG A 90 12.12 13.35 -5.01
N TYR A 91 12.14 12.85 -3.79
CA TYR A 91 11.63 11.56 -3.41
C TYR A 91 10.73 11.66 -2.18
N VAL A 92 9.77 10.76 -2.08
CA VAL A 92 8.90 10.57 -0.91
C VAL A 92 8.89 9.10 -0.56
N TRP A 93 9.09 8.77 0.71
CA TRP A 93 8.99 7.40 1.19
C TRP A 93 7.60 7.15 1.77
N LEU A 94 6.86 6.22 1.17
CA LEU A 94 5.59 5.71 1.70
C LEU A 94 5.92 4.56 2.65
N LEU A 95 5.33 4.57 3.84
CA LEU A 95 5.60 3.58 4.88
C LEU A 95 4.32 3.28 5.66
N ASP A 96 3.91 2.01 5.75
CA ASP A 96 2.76 1.63 6.58
C ASP A 96 3.09 1.74 8.07
N ASP A 97 2.08 1.99 8.91
CA ASP A 97 2.24 2.15 10.36
C ASP A 97 2.70 0.88 11.07
N ASP A 98 2.47 -0.30 10.49
CA ASP A 98 2.92 -1.61 11.01
C ASP A 98 4.15 -2.18 10.29
N ALA A 99 4.68 -1.46 9.31
CA ALA A 99 5.96 -1.79 8.70
C ALA A 99 7.11 -1.41 9.64
N LYS A 100 8.05 -2.35 9.83
CA LYS A 100 9.21 -2.15 10.73
C LYS A 100 10.48 -2.07 9.89
N PRO A 101 10.91 -0.85 9.55
CA PRO A 101 12.19 -0.64 8.90
C PRO A 101 13.34 -0.88 9.88
N ASN A 102 14.54 -1.08 9.34
CA ASN A 102 15.80 -1.05 10.09
C ASN A 102 16.65 0.18 9.68
N ALA A 103 17.84 0.31 10.28
CA ALA A 103 18.73 1.43 10.00
C ALA A 103 19.14 1.55 8.52
N GLU A 104 19.23 0.44 7.80
CA GLU A 104 19.69 0.39 6.41
C GLU A 104 18.53 0.53 5.40
N THR A 105 17.27 0.48 5.85
CA THR A 105 16.11 0.44 4.95
C THR A 105 16.06 1.66 4.03
N LEU A 106 16.03 2.87 4.60
CA LEU A 106 15.96 4.10 3.82
C LEU A 106 17.25 4.41 3.05
N PRO A 107 18.46 4.30 3.65
CA PRO A 107 19.71 4.49 2.89
C PRO A 107 19.79 3.61 1.65
N ALA A 108 19.47 2.32 1.76
CA ALA A 108 19.50 1.39 0.64
C ALA A 108 18.45 1.72 -0.46
N LEU A 109 17.26 2.20 -0.09
CA LEU A 109 16.27 2.69 -1.05
C LEU A 109 16.80 3.90 -1.82
N VAL A 110 17.35 4.89 -1.11
CA VAL A 110 17.88 6.13 -1.72
C VAL A 110 19.08 5.84 -2.62
N GLU A 111 20.03 5.05 -2.16
CA GLU A 111 21.21 4.65 -2.94
C GLU A 111 20.76 3.92 -4.23
N THR A 112 19.80 2.98 -4.11
CA THR A 112 19.28 2.27 -5.27
C THR A 112 18.57 3.22 -6.24
N MET A 113 17.73 4.12 -5.74
CA MET A 113 17.03 5.11 -6.56
C MET A 113 17.99 6.02 -7.30
N GLU A 114 18.96 6.62 -6.60
CA GLU A 114 19.94 7.53 -7.20
C GLU A 114 20.81 6.83 -8.26
N ARG A 115 21.24 5.60 -8.01
CA ARG A 115 21.97 4.80 -9.00
C ARG A 115 21.15 4.55 -10.25
N LEU A 116 19.88 4.13 -10.09
CA LEU A 116 18.99 3.88 -11.22
C LEU A 116 18.67 5.15 -12.00
N VAL A 117 18.41 6.27 -11.30
CA VAL A 117 18.10 7.56 -11.93
C VAL A 117 19.32 8.13 -12.69
N ALA A 118 20.54 7.84 -12.24
CA ALA A 118 21.76 8.22 -12.97
C ALA A 118 21.88 7.48 -14.32
N GLU A 119 21.36 6.26 -14.43
CA GLU A 119 21.34 5.47 -15.66
C GLU A 119 20.11 5.80 -16.53
N ASP A 120 18.97 6.09 -15.91
CA ASP A 120 17.70 6.36 -16.58
C ASP A 120 16.82 7.28 -15.72
N SER A 121 16.56 8.49 -16.21
CA SER A 121 15.77 9.49 -15.49
C SER A 121 14.30 9.11 -15.25
N ARG A 122 13.78 8.06 -15.92
CA ARG A 122 12.37 7.63 -15.84
C ARG A 122 12.15 6.48 -14.85
N ILE A 123 12.73 6.60 -13.67
CA ILE A 123 12.49 5.67 -12.55
C ILE A 123 11.39 6.24 -11.66
N ALA A 124 10.24 5.53 -11.58
CA ALA A 124 9.08 5.98 -10.81
C ALA A 124 9.18 5.62 -9.33
N SER A 125 9.64 4.41 -9.03
CA SER A 125 9.70 3.94 -7.65
C SER A 125 10.73 2.84 -7.42
N VAL A 126 11.16 2.73 -6.16
CA VAL A 126 11.95 1.61 -5.65
C VAL A 126 11.30 1.11 -4.35
N GLY A 127 10.88 -0.16 -4.33
CA GLY A 127 10.32 -0.80 -3.15
C GLY A 127 11.35 -1.60 -2.36
N SER A 128 11.14 -1.68 -1.04
CA SER A 128 11.85 -2.62 -0.18
C SER A 128 11.40 -4.05 -0.40
N THR A 129 12.25 -5.01 -0.07
CA THR A 129 11.82 -6.40 0.10
C THR A 129 11.05 -6.53 1.41
N VAL A 130 9.84 -7.04 1.32
CA VAL A 130 9.00 -7.35 2.48
C VAL A 130 9.39 -8.72 3.00
N VAL A 131 9.77 -8.78 4.27
CA VAL A 131 10.07 -10.05 4.97
C VAL A 131 9.02 -10.34 6.03
N SER A 132 8.82 -11.63 6.31
CA SER A 132 7.79 -12.09 7.22
C SER A 132 8.04 -11.65 8.66
N ALA A 133 7.00 -11.16 9.34
CA ALA A 133 7.06 -10.86 10.77
C ALA A 133 7.26 -12.11 11.65
N ARG A 134 6.99 -13.32 11.11
CA ARG A 134 7.21 -14.59 11.82
C ARG A 134 8.61 -15.15 11.63
N ASN A 135 9.24 -14.82 10.49
CA ASN A 135 10.58 -15.26 10.14
C ASN A 135 11.22 -14.23 9.20
N SER A 136 12.04 -13.33 9.76
CA SER A 136 12.67 -12.22 9.04
C SER A 136 13.63 -12.63 7.92
N ASP A 137 14.02 -13.91 7.85
CA ASP A 137 14.78 -14.45 6.72
C ASP A 137 13.89 -14.78 5.52
N ARG A 138 12.57 -14.94 5.72
CA ARG A 138 11.66 -15.35 4.66
C ARG A 138 11.11 -14.14 3.91
N ILE A 139 11.35 -14.11 2.62
CA ILE A 139 10.78 -13.10 1.73
C ILE A 139 9.28 -13.39 1.53
N VAL A 140 8.45 -12.37 1.79
CA VAL A 140 7.02 -12.35 1.42
C VAL A 140 6.91 -11.88 -0.02
N GLU A 141 7.54 -10.74 -0.33
CA GLU A 141 7.65 -10.24 -1.71
C GLU A 141 8.84 -9.28 -1.87
N CYS A 142 9.37 -9.21 -3.09
CA CYS A 142 10.29 -8.17 -3.54
C CYS A 142 9.69 -7.52 -4.79
N GLY A 143 8.61 -6.77 -4.60
CA GLY A 143 7.74 -6.34 -5.68
C GLY A 143 7.10 -7.51 -6.44
N ALA A 144 6.30 -7.23 -7.45
CA ALA A 144 5.58 -8.25 -8.20
C ALA A 144 5.42 -7.90 -9.67
N SER A 145 5.18 -8.94 -10.49
CA SER A 145 4.50 -8.79 -11.78
C SER A 145 3.00 -8.93 -11.57
N PHE A 146 2.19 -8.26 -12.38
CA PHE A 146 0.75 -8.33 -12.29
C PHE A 146 0.11 -8.67 -13.63
N SER A 147 -0.82 -9.63 -13.64
CA SER A 147 -1.63 -9.93 -14.81
C SER A 147 -3.03 -9.31 -14.67
N PRO A 148 -3.37 -8.25 -15.42
CA PRO A 148 -4.70 -7.65 -15.37
C PRO A 148 -5.81 -8.62 -15.79
N LEU A 149 -5.53 -9.57 -16.70
CA LEU A 149 -6.50 -10.58 -17.14
C LEU A 149 -6.79 -11.61 -16.06
N LEU A 150 -5.76 -12.10 -15.38
CA LEU A 150 -5.93 -13.07 -14.29
C LEU A 150 -6.33 -12.39 -12.97
N GLY A 151 -6.18 -11.06 -12.88
CA GLY A 151 -6.36 -10.31 -11.64
C GLY A 151 -5.47 -10.88 -10.54
N HIS A 152 -4.20 -11.13 -10.84
CA HIS A 152 -3.30 -11.83 -9.94
C HIS A 152 -1.90 -11.24 -9.98
N ALA A 153 -1.34 -11.04 -8.77
CA ALA A 153 0.05 -10.66 -8.57
C ALA A 153 0.93 -11.90 -8.45
N PHE A 154 2.13 -11.81 -9.00
CA PHE A 154 3.19 -12.83 -8.91
C PHE A 154 4.37 -12.23 -8.16
N PRO A 155 4.39 -12.32 -6.80
CA PRO A 155 5.44 -11.75 -5.98
C PRO A 155 6.79 -12.37 -6.32
N LYS A 156 7.82 -11.50 -6.46
CA LYS A 156 9.17 -11.96 -6.74
C LYS A 156 9.83 -12.48 -5.47
N PHE A 157 10.59 -13.56 -5.60
CA PHE A 157 11.31 -14.25 -4.53
C PHE A 157 10.43 -14.70 -3.34
N SER A 158 9.11 -14.70 -3.48
CA SER A 158 8.21 -15.14 -2.40
C SER A 158 8.55 -16.57 -1.96
N GLY A 159 8.67 -16.74 -0.64
CA GLY A 159 9.02 -18.02 -0.02
C GLY A 159 10.54 -18.34 0.02
N HIS A 160 11.39 -17.61 -0.73
CA HIS A 160 12.83 -17.77 -0.64
C HIS A 160 13.38 -17.20 0.65
N ARG A 161 14.56 -17.64 1.05
CA ARG A 161 15.30 -17.02 2.16
C ARG A 161 16.12 -15.84 1.63
N LEU A 162 16.04 -14.73 2.32
CA LEU A 162 16.75 -13.49 1.94
C LEU A 162 18.27 -13.70 1.76
N PRO A 163 18.99 -14.42 2.67
CA PRO A 163 20.41 -14.66 2.48
C PRO A 163 20.75 -15.45 1.21
N ASP A 164 19.86 -16.32 0.76
CA ASP A 164 20.08 -17.17 -0.44
C ASP A 164 19.90 -16.39 -1.74
N VAL A 165 19.11 -15.31 -1.72
CA VAL A 165 18.87 -14.46 -2.90
C VAL A 165 20.01 -13.47 -3.12
N GLY A 166 20.67 -13.02 -2.06
CA GLY A 166 21.72 -12.00 -2.11
C GLY A 166 21.19 -10.60 -2.48
N LYS A 167 22.10 -9.65 -2.74
CA LYS A 167 21.73 -8.27 -3.10
C LYS A 167 21.36 -8.17 -4.58
N GLN A 168 20.12 -7.88 -4.88
CA GLN A 168 19.58 -7.71 -6.23
C GLN A 168 18.66 -6.49 -6.31
N THR A 169 18.64 -5.85 -7.48
CA THR A 169 17.64 -4.84 -7.85
C THR A 169 16.95 -5.33 -9.11
N ILE A 170 15.65 -5.50 -9.06
CA ILE A 170 14.87 -6.10 -10.14
C ILE A 170 13.75 -5.17 -10.60
N ARG A 171 13.49 -5.17 -11.90
CA ARG A 171 12.33 -4.47 -12.46
C ARG A 171 11.05 -5.23 -12.15
N VAL A 172 10.00 -4.49 -11.76
CA VAL A 172 8.70 -5.03 -11.36
C VAL A 172 7.57 -4.21 -11.99
N ASP A 173 6.36 -4.73 -11.98
CA ASP A 173 5.19 -3.95 -12.41
C ASP A 173 4.74 -2.98 -11.30
N TYR A 174 4.86 -3.40 -10.05
CA TYR A 174 4.64 -2.59 -8.86
C TYR A 174 5.45 -3.13 -7.67
N ALA A 175 5.62 -2.33 -6.64
CA ALA A 175 6.09 -2.76 -5.33
C ALA A 175 5.12 -2.25 -4.26
N ALA A 176 4.97 -3.02 -3.18
CA ALA A 176 4.01 -2.72 -2.12
C ALA A 176 4.30 -1.38 -1.44
N ALA A 177 3.24 -0.62 -1.21
CA ALA A 177 3.32 0.70 -0.59
C ALA A 177 3.78 0.67 0.87
N CYS A 178 3.75 -0.49 1.52
CA CYS A 178 4.20 -0.62 2.91
C CYS A 178 5.67 -0.17 3.12
N SER A 179 6.50 -0.13 2.06
CA SER A 179 7.80 0.55 2.04
C SER A 179 8.23 0.86 0.61
N LEU A 180 7.82 2.02 0.10
CA LEU A 180 7.99 2.41 -1.29
C LEU A 180 8.59 3.82 -1.41
N LEU A 181 9.80 3.96 -1.97
CA LEU A 181 10.38 5.24 -2.31
C LEU A 181 9.87 5.66 -3.70
N VAL A 182 9.17 6.79 -3.75
CA VAL A 182 8.51 7.33 -4.95
C VAL A 182 9.28 8.55 -5.47
N ASN A 183 9.50 8.62 -6.78
CA ASN A 183 10.05 9.78 -7.45
C ASN A 183 8.93 10.80 -7.72
N VAL A 184 9.07 12.01 -7.17
CA VAL A 184 8.09 13.10 -7.31
C VAL A 184 7.86 13.47 -8.78
N ALA A 185 8.89 13.44 -9.63
CA ALA A 185 8.74 13.73 -11.06
C ALA A 185 7.78 12.75 -11.77
N ALA A 186 7.75 11.47 -11.37
CA ALA A 186 6.78 10.52 -11.89
C ALA A 186 5.35 10.83 -11.43
N VAL A 187 5.20 11.31 -10.19
CA VAL A 187 3.90 11.74 -9.66
C VAL A 187 3.40 13.00 -10.37
N GLU A 188 4.27 13.95 -10.66
CA GLU A 188 3.92 15.18 -11.37
C GLU A 188 3.48 14.91 -12.82
N GLU A 189 4.13 13.99 -13.51
CA GLU A 189 3.78 13.65 -14.89
C GLU A 189 2.57 12.72 -14.97
N CYS A 190 2.50 11.70 -14.11
CA CYS A 190 1.52 10.62 -14.22
C CYS A 190 0.30 10.79 -13.29
N GLY A 191 0.35 11.73 -12.35
CA GLY A 191 -0.56 11.77 -11.21
C GLY A 191 -0.22 10.72 -10.14
N PHE A 192 -0.75 10.89 -8.95
CA PHE A 192 -0.63 9.93 -7.86
C PHE A 192 -1.79 8.93 -7.87
N TRP A 193 -2.04 8.25 -6.78
CA TRP A 193 -3.06 7.21 -6.65
C TRP A 193 -4.47 7.75 -6.85
N GLU A 194 -5.36 6.88 -7.29
CA GLU A 194 -6.79 7.13 -7.19
C GLU A 194 -7.29 6.61 -5.83
N ASP A 195 -8.26 7.33 -5.24
CA ASP A 195 -8.87 6.87 -4.01
C ASP A 195 -9.76 5.65 -4.27
N VAL A 196 -9.30 4.50 -3.81
CA VAL A 196 -10.02 3.23 -3.87
C VAL A 196 -10.26 2.63 -2.48
N PHE A 197 -10.03 3.42 -1.44
CA PHE A 197 -10.08 3.09 -0.03
C PHE A 197 -8.89 2.21 0.40
N ILE A 198 -8.75 1.00 -0.13
CA ILE A 198 -7.67 0.04 0.21
C ILE A 198 -7.50 -0.97 -0.93
N HIS A 199 -6.28 -1.46 -1.12
CA HIS A 199 -5.86 -2.46 -2.11
C HIS A 199 -5.99 -1.98 -3.56
N PHE A 200 -5.06 -2.41 -4.41
CA PHE A 200 -4.95 -2.11 -5.84
C PHE A 200 -4.53 -0.69 -6.22
N ASP A 201 -4.37 0.22 -5.28
CA ASP A 201 -3.88 1.59 -5.50
C ASP A 201 -2.44 1.61 -6.00
N ASP A 202 -1.54 0.90 -5.31
CA ASP A 202 -0.12 0.70 -5.68
C ASP A 202 0.02 -0.09 -7.00
N ILE A 203 -0.79 -1.13 -7.18
CA ILE A 203 -0.82 -1.93 -8.42
C ILE A 203 -1.24 -1.07 -9.61
N GLU A 204 -2.35 -0.33 -9.48
CA GLU A 204 -2.84 0.53 -10.56
C GLU A 204 -1.81 1.59 -10.94
N TRP A 205 -1.25 2.25 -9.93
CA TRP A 205 -0.27 3.30 -10.16
C TRP A 205 1.00 2.73 -10.84
N GLY A 206 1.52 1.61 -10.34
CA GLY A 206 2.67 0.94 -10.92
C GLY A 206 2.47 0.57 -12.39
N LEU A 207 1.30 0.02 -12.73
CA LEU A 207 0.94 -0.32 -14.11
C LEU A 207 0.75 0.93 -14.98
N ARG A 208 0.16 1.99 -14.44
CA ARG A 208 -0.11 3.24 -15.14
C ARG A 208 1.18 3.99 -15.47
N VAL A 209 2.07 4.16 -14.51
CA VAL A 209 3.36 4.81 -14.77
C VAL A 209 4.21 4.02 -15.76
N THR A 210 4.13 2.69 -15.72
CA THR A 210 4.82 1.82 -16.70
C THR A 210 4.29 2.05 -18.13
N LYS A 211 2.98 2.19 -18.32
CA LYS A 211 2.39 2.55 -19.62
C LYS A 211 2.83 3.92 -20.13
N MET A 212 3.16 4.85 -19.22
CA MET A 212 3.68 6.18 -19.54
C MET A 212 5.20 6.22 -19.71
N GLY A 213 5.86 5.05 -19.72
CA GLY A 213 7.29 4.90 -20.00
C GLY A 213 8.20 5.01 -18.78
N TRP A 214 7.64 5.09 -17.58
CA TRP A 214 8.38 5.01 -16.32
C TRP A 214 8.66 3.55 -15.92
N ARG A 215 9.54 3.34 -14.93
CA ARG A 215 9.94 2.01 -14.47
C ARG A 215 9.87 1.92 -12.96
N ASN A 216 9.36 0.79 -12.47
CA ASN A 216 9.32 0.45 -11.06
C ASN A 216 10.36 -0.64 -10.78
N TYR A 217 11.02 -0.54 -9.63
CA TYR A 217 12.00 -1.51 -9.17
C TYR A 217 11.71 -1.93 -7.74
N ALA A 218 12.26 -3.07 -7.34
CA ALA A 218 12.37 -3.50 -5.95
C ALA A 218 13.80 -3.98 -5.69
N THR A 219 14.25 -3.86 -4.45
CA THR A 219 15.62 -4.24 -4.08
C THR A 219 15.67 -5.08 -2.82
N THR A 220 16.52 -6.12 -2.84
CA THR A 220 16.82 -6.92 -1.65
C THR A 220 17.86 -6.26 -0.74
N ALA A 221 18.47 -5.14 -1.17
CA ALA A 221 19.35 -4.36 -0.31
C ALA A 221 18.60 -3.60 0.77
N SER A 222 17.33 -3.28 0.54
CA SER A 222 16.42 -2.66 1.50
C SER A 222 15.38 -3.66 1.95
N THR A 223 15.17 -3.79 3.25
CA THR A 223 14.20 -4.73 3.81
C THR A 223 13.29 -4.04 4.82
N VAL A 224 12.06 -4.52 4.90
CA VAL A 224 11.09 -4.12 5.91
C VAL A 224 10.37 -5.36 6.43
N VAL A 225 10.24 -5.48 7.76
CA VAL A 225 9.40 -6.52 8.36
C VAL A 225 7.97 -6.02 8.36
N HIS A 226 7.05 -6.82 7.81
CA HIS A 226 5.64 -6.48 7.76
C HIS A 226 4.78 -7.70 8.09
N PRO A 227 3.64 -7.55 8.80
CA PRO A 227 2.70 -8.63 9.02
C PRO A 227 2.19 -9.21 7.70
N GLU A 228 2.19 -10.52 7.57
CA GLU A 228 1.60 -11.16 6.40
C GLU A 228 0.08 -11.00 6.43
N PHE A 229 -0.50 -10.61 5.29
CA PHE A 229 -1.95 -10.59 5.15
C PHE A 229 -2.51 -12.02 5.28
N ASP A 230 -3.37 -12.21 6.26
CA ASP A 230 -4.06 -13.49 6.50
C ASP A 230 -5.52 -13.36 6.06
N PRO A 231 -5.89 -13.92 4.88
CA PRO A 231 -7.25 -13.84 4.38
C PRO A 231 -8.29 -14.49 5.30
N GLU A 232 -7.88 -15.46 6.14
CA GLU A 232 -8.80 -16.15 7.06
C GLU A 232 -9.15 -15.26 8.26
N LYS A 233 -8.25 -14.36 8.65
CA LYS A 233 -8.48 -13.40 9.75
C LYS A 233 -9.06 -12.08 9.30
N ALA A 234 -8.97 -11.78 8.00
CA ALA A 234 -9.54 -10.57 7.44
C ALA A 234 -11.07 -10.61 7.52
N GLY A 235 -11.66 -9.51 7.97
CA GLY A 235 -13.12 -9.37 8.00
C GLY A 235 -13.73 -9.54 6.59
N PRO A 236 -14.95 -10.11 6.49
CA PRO A 236 -15.56 -10.39 5.19
C PRO A 236 -15.77 -9.17 4.31
N TRP A 237 -15.81 -7.96 4.91
CA TRP A 237 -15.90 -6.68 4.21
C TRP A 237 -14.72 -6.39 3.27
N VAL A 238 -13.53 -6.96 3.54
CA VAL A 238 -12.33 -6.82 2.68
C VAL A 238 -12.63 -7.33 1.27
N CYS A 239 -13.44 -8.41 1.16
CA CYS A 239 -13.83 -8.96 -0.14
C CYS A 239 -14.61 -7.99 -1.02
N TYR A 240 -15.29 -6.99 -0.43
CA TYR A 240 -15.92 -5.91 -1.20
C TYR A 240 -14.85 -5.10 -1.95
N PHE A 241 -13.85 -4.62 -1.23
CA PHE A 241 -12.78 -3.81 -1.84
C PHE A 241 -11.99 -4.62 -2.86
N ASP A 242 -11.60 -5.86 -2.53
CA ASP A 242 -10.90 -6.74 -3.47
C ASP A 242 -11.68 -6.93 -4.78
N SER A 243 -12.98 -7.19 -4.70
CA SER A 243 -13.81 -7.41 -5.88
C SER A 243 -14.08 -6.10 -6.65
N ARG A 244 -14.46 -5.02 -5.95
CA ARG A 244 -14.78 -3.73 -6.57
C ARG A 244 -13.55 -3.11 -7.24
N ASN A 245 -12.41 -3.12 -6.54
CA ASN A 245 -11.17 -2.53 -7.04
C ASN A 245 -10.57 -3.36 -8.18
N MET A 246 -10.69 -4.70 -8.11
CA MET A 246 -10.31 -5.55 -9.24
C MET A 246 -11.16 -5.26 -10.49
N LEU A 247 -12.48 -5.08 -10.35
CA LEU A 247 -13.36 -4.72 -11.46
C LEU A 247 -13.01 -3.35 -12.02
N TRP A 248 -12.72 -2.38 -11.15
CA TRP A 248 -12.28 -1.04 -11.53
C TRP A 248 -10.94 -1.10 -12.29
N LEU A 249 -9.95 -1.81 -11.77
CA LEU A 249 -8.68 -1.99 -12.46
C LEU A 249 -8.86 -2.69 -13.81
N ALA A 250 -9.64 -3.77 -13.85
CA ALA A 250 -9.94 -4.52 -15.07
C ALA A 250 -10.62 -3.64 -16.14
N SER A 251 -11.48 -2.69 -15.73
CA SER A 251 -12.16 -1.80 -16.66
C SER A 251 -11.21 -0.90 -17.46
N LYS A 252 -10.03 -0.59 -16.91
CA LYS A 252 -8.97 0.17 -17.60
C LYS A 252 -8.28 -0.63 -18.73
N TYR A 253 -8.53 -1.95 -18.78
CA TYR A 253 -8.00 -2.87 -19.80
C TYR A 253 -9.05 -3.40 -20.78
N GLY A 254 -10.33 -3.14 -20.52
CA GLY A 254 -11.42 -3.46 -21.42
C GLY A 254 -12.37 -4.57 -20.97
N PRO A 255 -13.43 -4.84 -21.76
CA PRO A 255 -14.55 -5.67 -21.32
C PRO A 255 -14.17 -7.13 -21.02
N LEU A 256 -13.20 -7.69 -21.73
CA LEU A 256 -12.72 -9.06 -21.49
C LEU A 256 -12.12 -9.22 -20.08
N HIS A 257 -11.34 -8.22 -19.63
CA HIS A 257 -10.75 -8.21 -18.29
C HIS A 257 -11.83 -8.11 -17.20
N VAL A 258 -12.84 -7.27 -17.44
CA VAL A 258 -14.00 -7.16 -16.53
C VAL A 258 -14.78 -8.49 -16.47
N ALA A 259 -14.99 -9.16 -17.61
CA ALA A 259 -15.63 -10.47 -17.65
C ALA A 259 -14.83 -11.53 -16.90
N ALA A 260 -13.51 -11.56 -17.06
CA ALA A 260 -12.61 -12.45 -16.34
C ALA A 260 -12.66 -12.22 -14.81
N ALA A 261 -12.63 -10.95 -14.36
CA ALA A 261 -12.75 -10.61 -12.94
C ALA A 261 -14.10 -11.06 -12.35
N LYS A 262 -15.21 -10.82 -13.07
CA LYS A 262 -16.55 -11.28 -12.67
C LYS A 262 -16.63 -12.81 -12.60
N PHE A 263 -16.04 -13.50 -13.56
CA PHE A 263 -16.01 -14.97 -13.57
C PHE A 263 -15.21 -15.54 -12.39
N LYS A 264 -14.07 -14.92 -12.06
CA LYS A 264 -13.28 -15.28 -10.87
C LYS A 264 -14.11 -15.17 -9.58
N ASP A 265 -14.86 -14.08 -9.42
CA ASP A 265 -15.72 -13.91 -8.25
C ASP A 265 -16.92 -14.88 -8.24
N PHE A 266 -17.48 -15.18 -9.41
CA PHE A 266 -18.49 -16.23 -9.55
C PHE A 266 -17.96 -17.59 -9.05
N LEU A 267 -16.75 -17.99 -9.46
CA LEU A 267 -16.12 -19.24 -9.01
C LEU A 267 -15.86 -19.24 -7.50
N LYS A 268 -15.42 -18.11 -6.92
CA LYS A 268 -15.27 -17.99 -5.46
C LYS A 268 -16.61 -18.16 -4.73
N ASN A 269 -17.68 -17.55 -5.25
CA ASN A 269 -19.01 -17.66 -4.67
C ASN A 269 -19.57 -19.08 -4.79
N LEU A 270 -19.40 -19.71 -5.94
CA LEU A 270 -19.80 -21.12 -6.17
C LEU A 270 -19.07 -22.06 -5.20
N ARG A 271 -17.75 -21.89 -5.07
CA ARG A 271 -16.96 -22.67 -4.09
C ARG A 271 -17.46 -22.45 -2.67
N ALA A 272 -17.75 -21.21 -2.28
CA ALA A 272 -18.27 -20.91 -0.95
C ALA A 272 -19.63 -21.58 -0.70
N GLN A 273 -20.53 -21.60 -1.70
CA GLN A 273 -21.82 -22.28 -1.62
C GLN A 273 -21.68 -23.80 -1.48
N LEU A 274 -20.81 -24.40 -2.30
CA LEU A 274 -20.61 -25.86 -2.32
C LEU A 274 -19.90 -26.36 -1.04
N THR A 275 -18.92 -25.63 -0.54
CA THR A 275 -18.14 -26.05 0.63
C THR A 275 -18.70 -25.59 1.97
N GLY A 276 -19.64 -24.65 1.96
CA GLY A 276 -20.14 -23.99 3.17
C GLY A 276 -19.18 -22.97 3.78
N ARG A 277 -17.91 -22.90 3.30
CA ARG A 277 -16.87 -22.03 3.86
C ARG A 277 -16.95 -20.63 3.23
N HIS A 278 -16.79 -19.59 4.05
CA HIS A 278 -16.76 -18.17 3.60
C HIS A 278 -18.05 -17.70 2.90
N ARG A 279 -19.21 -18.29 3.24
CA ARG A 279 -20.51 -17.84 2.70
C ARG A 279 -20.82 -16.40 3.06
N GLU A 280 -20.36 -15.95 4.21
CA GLU A 280 -20.49 -14.57 4.71
C GLU A 280 -19.85 -13.54 3.78
N ARG A 281 -18.93 -13.94 2.89
CA ARG A 281 -18.25 -13.07 1.91
C ARG A 281 -19.05 -12.85 0.63
N ILE A 282 -20.06 -13.68 0.36
CA ILE A 282 -20.85 -13.61 -0.89
C ILE A 282 -21.61 -12.28 -0.99
N PRO A 283 -22.36 -11.80 0.03
CA PRO A 283 -23.08 -10.53 -0.05
C PRO A 283 -22.15 -9.33 -0.32
N TYR A 284 -20.95 -9.34 0.24
CA TYR A 284 -19.94 -8.29 0.02
C TYR A 284 -19.48 -8.24 -1.44
N ARG A 285 -19.22 -9.39 -2.09
CA ARG A 285 -18.89 -9.43 -3.52
C ARG A 285 -20.06 -9.01 -4.40
N GLN A 286 -21.29 -9.38 -4.03
CA GLN A 286 -22.50 -8.95 -4.76
C GLN A 286 -22.67 -7.43 -4.68
N LEU A 287 -22.49 -6.82 -3.50
CA LEU A 287 -22.49 -5.38 -3.30
C LEU A 287 -21.39 -4.70 -4.14
N ALA A 288 -20.19 -5.26 -4.15
CA ALA A 288 -19.08 -4.78 -4.95
C ALA A 288 -19.39 -4.69 -6.45
N HIS A 289 -20.05 -5.73 -6.99
CA HIS A 289 -20.49 -5.76 -8.39
C HIS A 289 -21.58 -4.74 -8.69
N ALA A 290 -22.54 -4.57 -7.76
CA ALA A 290 -23.60 -3.56 -7.89
C ALA A 290 -23.02 -2.14 -7.88
N ASP A 291 -22.16 -1.84 -6.91
CA ASP A 291 -21.52 -0.54 -6.75
C ASP A 291 -20.56 -0.23 -7.91
N PHE A 292 -19.79 -1.21 -8.38
CA PHE A 292 -18.98 -1.02 -9.58
C PHE A 292 -19.82 -0.60 -10.79
N LYS A 293 -20.97 -1.27 -11.02
CA LYS A 293 -21.88 -0.92 -12.10
C LYS A 293 -22.51 0.47 -11.94
N ALA A 294 -22.77 0.88 -10.69
CA ALA A 294 -23.37 2.17 -10.35
C ALA A 294 -22.34 3.31 -10.20
N GLY A 295 -21.03 3.01 -10.26
CA GLY A 295 -19.96 4.00 -10.03
C GLY A 295 -19.87 4.46 -8.58
N ILE A 296 -20.36 3.66 -7.62
CA ILE A 296 -20.37 4.00 -6.19
C ILE A 296 -19.04 3.58 -5.54
N ARG A 297 -18.52 4.46 -4.69
CA ARG A 297 -17.38 4.20 -3.79
C ARG A 297 -17.86 4.32 -2.35
N ARG A 298 -17.41 3.42 -1.48
CA ARG A 298 -17.81 3.37 -0.07
C ARG A 298 -16.60 3.34 0.83
N THR A 299 -16.78 3.88 2.03
CA THR A 299 -15.91 3.62 3.17
C THR A 299 -16.18 2.23 3.76
N ARG A 300 -15.29 1.77 4.65
CA ARG A 300 -15.50 0.49 5.37
C ARG A 300 -16.81 0.49 6.16
N ALA A 301 -17.13 1.60 6.85
CA ALA A 301 -18.34 1.71 7.66
C ALA A 301 -19.61 1.56 6.80
N GLU A 302 -19.64 2.22 5.64
CA GLU A 302 -20.75 2.12 4.69
C GLU A 302 -20.89 0.72 4.09
N VAL A 303 -19.79 0.04 3.80
CA VAL A 303 -19.80 -1.36 3.31
C VAL A 303 -20.40 -2.29 4.36
N ILE A 304 -19.99 -2.15 5.62
CA ILE A 304 -20.52 -2.99 6.72
C ILE A 304 -22.01 -2.70 6.97
N ALA A 305 -22.41 -1.44 6.89
CA ALA A 305 -23.80 -1.03 7.07
C ALA A 305 -24.72 -1.50 5.94
N ALA A 306 -24.20 -1.56 4.70
CA ALA A 306 -24.98 -1.95 3.52
C ALA A 306 -25.22 -3.47 3.40
N VAL A 307 -24.41 -4.30 4.08
CA VAL A 307 -24.60 -5.76 4.09
C VAL A 307 -25.30 -6.18 5.38
N PRO A 308 -26.57 -6.60 5.33
CA PRO A 308 -27.30 -7.06 6.52
C PRO A 308 -26.53 -8.19 7.21
N ARG A 309 -26.39 -8.11 8.53
CA ARG A 309 -25.95 -9.25 9.33
C ARG A 309 -27.01 -10.35 9.16
N THR A 310 -26.74 -11.35 8.33
CA THR A 310 -27.53 -12.57 8.40
C THR A 310 -27.38 -13.07 9.82
N CYS A 311 -28.48 -13.10 10.57
CA CYS A 311 -28.51 -13.72 11.87
C CYS A 311 -27.90 -15.12 11.69
N ALA A 312 -26.77 -15.36 12.35
CA ALA A 312 -26.31 -16.73 12.57
C ALA A 312 -27.38 -17.39 13.42
N SER A 313 -28.39 -17.95 12.72
CA SER A 313 -29.41 -18.77 13.35
C SER A 313 -28.74 -20.10 13.68
N GLY A 314 -28.57 -20.31 14.96
CA GLY A 314 -28.65 -21.65 15.52
C GLY A 314 -27.36 -22.44 15.62
N SER A 315 -26.79 -22.45 16.78
CA SER A 315 -26.68 -23.69 17.56
C SER A 315 -26.30 -23.30 18.99
N GLU A 316 -27.24 -23.54 19.87
CA GLU A 316 -27.01 -23.73 21.30
C GLU A 316 -26.01 -24.83 21.54
#